data_52ff1dbec32e16594d1ab05d9e1c2c93
#
_entry.id   52ff1dbec32e16594d1ab05d9e1c2c93
#
_cell.length_a   1.000
_cell.length_b   1.000
_cell.length_c   1.000
_cell.angle_alpha   90.00
_cell.angle_beta   90.00
_cell.angle_gamma   90.00
#
_symmetry.space_group_name_H-M   'P 1'
#
loop_
_entity.id
_entity.type
_entity.pdbx_description
1 polymer ?
#
loop_
_entity_poly.entity_id
_entity_poly.type
_entity_poly.pdbx_seq_one_letter_code
_entity_poly.pdbx_strand_id
1 'polypeptide(L)'
;MKAYKNLLKARQRLKIFLDEPIQSDRDEAGIIKAFEFSFEMFWKYLQVRLESEGLEARSPRETFKQALSSGLLAESMEPTLLQMLVDRTLTVHTYDPKLAHEITERIRNNYYRIFDSVSE
;
A
#
# COMPACT_ATOMS: atom_id res chain seq x y z
N MET A 1 13.45 -9.11 -10.41
CA MET A 1 13.82 -8.25 -9.26
C MET A 1 13.15 -8.76 -7.98
N LYS A 2 13.94 -8.90 -6.94
CA LYS A 2 13.42 -9.44 -5.66
C LYS A 2 12.37 -8.54 -5.03
N ALA A 3 12.58 -7.21 -5.05
CA ALA A 3 11.64 -6.26 -4.46
C ALA A 3 10.27 -6.34 -5.15
N TYR A 4 10.24 -6.51 -6.47
CA TYR A 4 8.99 -6.69 -7.18
C TYR A 4 8.31 -8.02 -6.82
N LYS A 5 9.08 -9.10 -6.71
CA LYS A 5 8.53 -10.41 -6.31
C LYS A 5 7.90 -10.35 -4.93
N ASN A 6 8.52 -9.62 -4.01
CA ASN A 6 7.98 -9.42 -2.66
C ASN A 6 6.66 -8.65 -2.70
N LEU A 7 6.60 -7.59 -3.51
CA LEU A 7 5.37 -6.83 -3.70
C LEU A 7 4.28 -7.72 -4.31
N LEU A 8 4.63 -8.49 -5.33
CA LEU A 8 3.68 -9.37 -6.01
C LEU A 8 3.04 -10.36 -5.02
N LYS A 9 3.86 -11.00 -4.18
CA LYS A 9 3.34 -11.93 -3.17
C LYS A 9 2.43 -11.24 -2.16
N ALA A 10 2.85 -10.05 -1.70
CA ALA A 10 2.07 -9.31 -0.71
C ALA A 10 0.70 -8.90 -1.25
N ARG A 11 0.66 -8.32 -2.46
CA ARG A 11 -0.60 -7.87 -3.03
C ARG A 11 -1.50 -9.03 -3.43
N GLN A 12 -0.94 -10.17 -3.83
CA GLN A 12 -1.73 -11.37 -4.11
C GLN A 12 -2.43 -11.87 -2.84
N ARG A 13 -1.74 -11.88 -1.71
CA ARG A 13 -2.33 -12.27 -0.43
C ARG A 13 -3.43 -11.28 -0.03
N LEU A 14 -3.19 -10.00 -0.21
CA LEU A 14 -4.20 -8.98 0.08
C LEU A 14 -5.43 -9.20 -0.80
N LYS A 15 -5.26 -9.49 -2.08
CA LYS A 15 -6.38 -9.76 -2.99
C LYS A 15 -7.20 -10.95 -2.52
N ILE A 16 -6.56 -12.03 -2.11
CA ILE A 16 -7.26 -13.21 -1.59
C ILE A 16 -8.16 -12.82 -0.42
N PHE A 17 -7.65 -12.03 0.51
CA PHE A 17 -8.42 -11.58 1.67
C PHE A 17 -9.58 -10.65 1.26
N LEU A 18 -9.34 -9.77 0.28
CA LEU A 18 -10.37 -8.84 -0.19
C LEU A 18 -11.48 -9.55 -0.97
N ASP A 19 -11.18 -10.67 -1.62
CA ASP A 19 -12.16 -11.42 -2.40
C ASP A 19 -13.09 -12.27 -1.51
N GLU A 20 -12.74 -12.47 -0.25
CA GLU A 20 -13.57 -13.22 0.68
C GLU A 20 -14.56 -12.28 1.40
N PRO A 21 -15.77 -12.78 1.76
CA PRO A 21 -16.72 -11.96 2.51
C PRO A 21 -16.18 -11.62 3.89
N ILE A 22 -16.43 -10.39 4.32
CA ILE A 22 -16.09 -9.96 5.68
C ILE A 22 -17.22 -10.41 6.61
N GLN A 23 -16.91 -11.27 7.57
CA GLN A 23 -17.89 -11.82 8.50
C GLN A 23 -17.62 -11.43 9.95
N SER A 24 -16.47 -10.81 10.23
CA SER A 24 -16.09 -10.47 11.60
C SER A 24 -14.98 -9.41 11.62
N ASP A 25 -14.75 -8.85 12.80
CA ASP A 25 -13.64 -7.93 13.03
C ASP A 25 -12.29 -8.61 12.75
N ARG A 26 -12.22 -9.94 12.93
CA ARG A 26 -11.01 -10.69 12.63
C ARG A 26 -10.68 -10.64 11.14
N ASP A 27 -11.68 -10.70 10.29
CA ASP A 27 -11.48 -10.62 8.84
C ASP A 27 -10.94 -9.25 8.45
N GLU A 28 -11.47 -8.18 9.04
CA GLU A 28 -10.93 -6.83 8.81
C GLU A 28 -9.52 -6.69 9.33
N ALA A 29 -9.23 -7.24 10.50
CA ALA A 29 -7.86 -7.22 11.05
C ALA A 29 -6.87 -7.92 10.11
N GLY A 30 -7.28 -9.02 9.51
CA GLY A 30 -6.47 -9.74 8.53
C GLY A 30 -6.18 -8.91 7.29
N ILE A 31 -7.19 -8.21 6.77
CA ILE A 31 -7.05 -7.32 5.61
C ILE A 31 -6.08 -6.17 5.95
N ILE A 32 -6.22 -5.57 7.12
CA ILE A 32 -5.36 -4.48 7.56
C ILE A 32 -3.91 -4.95 7.68
N LYS A 33 -3.70 -6.14 8.24
CA LYS A 33 -2.35 -6.70 8.36
C LYS A 33 -1.73 -6.95 6.98
N ALA A 34 -2.51 -7.49 6.06
CA ALA A 34 -2.06 -7.71 4.68
C ALA A 34 -1.77 -6.39 3.97
N PHE A 35 -2.55 -5.35 4.26
CA PHE A 35 -2.29 -4.00 3.76
C PHE A 35 -0.96 -3.45 4.27
N GLU A 36 -0.69 -3.59 5.57
CA GLU A 36 0.57 -3.11 6.15
C GLU A 36 1.77 -3.75 5.45
N PHE A 37 1.69 -5.05 5.22
CA PHE A 37 2.77 -5.77 4.54
C PHE A 37 2.90 -5.32 3.07
N SER A 38 1.77 -5.17 2.37
CA SER A 38 1.77 -4.69 0.99
C SER A 38 2.34 -3.27 0.88
N PHE A 39 2.00 -2.40 1.83
CA PHE A 39 2.52 -1.04 1.89
C PHE A 39 4.05 -1.06 2.01
N GLU A 40 4.60 -1.88 2.92
CA GLU A 40 6.05 -2.00 3.09
C GLU A 40 6.74 -2.48 1.81
N MET A 41 6.19 -3.50 1.16
CA MET A 41 6.78 -4.04 -0.07
C MET A 41 6.64 -3.05 -1.22
N PHE A 42 5.55 -2.27 -1.26
CA PHE A 42 5.30 -1.30 -2.31
C PHE A 42 6.32 -0.16 -2.28
N TRP A 43 6.49 0.49 -1.12
CA TRP A 43 7.41 1.61 -1.09
C TRP A 43 8.86 1.16 -1.24
N LYS A 44 9.21 -0.03 -0.76
CA LYS A 44 10.56 -0.58 -0.96
C LYS A 44 10.84 -0.90 -2.42
N TYR A 45 9.84 -1.39 -3.14
CA TYR A 45 9.95 -1.60 -4.58
C TYR A 45 10.19 -0.28 -5.31
N LEU A 46 9.42 0.75 -4.98
CA LEU A 46 9.61 2.08 -5.58
C LEU A 46 10.99 2.63 -5.26
N GLN A 47 11.46 2.45 -4.02
CA GLN A 47 12.78 2.89 -3.60
C GLN A 47 13.88 2.26 -4.48
N VAL A 48 13.80 0.97 -4.73
CA VAL A 48 14.76 0.27 -5.59
C VAL A 48 14.70 0.81 -7.02
N ARG A 49 13.50 1.06 -7.54
CA ARG A 49 13.33 1.64 -8.88
C ARG A 49 13.94 3.04 -8.97
N LEU A 50 13.75 3.86 -7.95
CA LEU A 50 14.32 5.21 -7.91
C LEU A 50 15.85 5.14 -7.82
N GLU A 51 16.39 4.24 -7.02
CA GLU A 51 17.83 4.06 -6.91
C GLU A 51 18.46 3.67 -8.25
N SER A 52 17.78 2.89 -9.06
CA SER A 52 18.27 2.52 -10.39
C SER A 52 18.36 3.72 -11.34
N GLU A 53 17.66 4.80 -11.02
CA GLU A 53 17.68 6.06 -11.76
C GLU A 53 18.58 7.11 -11.10
N GLY A 54 19.33 6.73 -10.07
CA GLY A 54 20.21 7.64 -9.36
C GLY A 54 19.50 8.51 -8.33
N LEU A 55 18.25 8.19 -7.98
CA LEU A 55 17.48 8.96 -7.02
C LEU A 55 17.48 8.25 -5.67
N GLU A 56 17.65 9.00 -4.59
CA GLU A 56 17.70 8.46 -3.24
C GLU A 56 16.45 8.87 -2.48
N ALA A 57 15.81 7.90 -1.82
CA ALA A 57 14.65 8.15 -0.96
C ALA A 57 14.76 7.26 0.28
N ARG A 58 14.51 7.81 1.46
CA ARG A 58 14.78 7.15 2.75
C ARG A 58 13.55 6.85 3.58
N SER A 59 12.38 7.22 3.09
CA SER A 59 11.12 7.01 3.81
C SER A 59 10.00 6.79 2.83
N PRO A 60 8.87 6.22 3.27
CA PRO A 60 7.72 6.07 2.37
C PRO A 60 7.27 7.41 1.77
N ARG A 61 7.18 8.45 2.58
CA ARG A 61 6.74 9.78 2.13
C ARG A 61 7.68 10.33 1.06
N GLU A 62 8.97 10.30 1.32
CA GLU A 62 9.97 10.79 0.36
C GLU A 62 9.96 9.95 -0.91
N THR A 63 9.80 8.64 -0.79
CA THR A 63 9.72 7.73 -1.92
C THR A 63 8.52 8.04 -2.81
N PHE A 64 7.35 8.26 -2.22
CA PHE A 64 6.14 8.60 -2.98
C PHE A 64 6.31 9.95 -3.68
N LYS A 65 6.88 10.92 -2.98
CA LYS A 65 7.13 12.24 -3.56
C LYS A 65 8.03 12.15 -4.79
N GLN A 66 9.13 11.42 -4.68
CA GLN A 66 10.06 11.26 -5.79
C GLN A 66 9.48 10.41 -6.92
N ALA A 67 8.70 9.38 -6.60
CA ALA A 67 8.04 8.55 -7.61
C ALA A 67 7.03 9.37 -8.42
N LEU A 68 6.32 10.28 -7.78
CA LEU A 68 5.41 11.20 -8.48
C LEU A 68 6.18 12.18 -9.35
N SER A 69 7.23 12.83 -8.82
CA SER A 69 7.99 13.82 -9.57
C SER A 69 8.74 13.23 -10.75
N SER A 70 9.21 11.99 -10.65
CA SER A 70 9.95 11.34 -11.72
C SER A 70 9.05 10.69 -12.78
N GLY A 71 7.74 10.65 -12.54
CA GLY A 71 6.80 9.99 -13.44
C GLY A 71 6.71 8.48 -13.26
N LEU A 72 7.37 7.92 -12.24
CA LEU A 72 7.25 6.49 -11.95
C LEU A 72 5.83 6.13 -11.52
N LEU A 73 5.16 7.03 -10.81
CA LEU A 73 3.74 6.93 -10.50
C LEU A 73 3.00 8.09 -11.15
N ALA A 74 1.76 7.84 -11.56
CA ALA A 74 0.91 8.87 -12.17
C ALA A 74 0.59 9.97 -11.15
N GLU A 75 0.65 11.21 -11.58
CA GLU A 75 0.38 12.38 -10.73
C GLU A 75 -1.01 12.33 -10.11
N SER A 76 -1.98 11.75 -10.81
CA SER A 76 -3.35 11.59 -10.31
C SER A 76 -3.45 10.72 -9.07
N MET A 77 -2.42 9.95 -8.76
CA MET A 77 -2.38 9.08 -7.56
C MET A 77 -2.06 9.84 -6.27
N GLU A 78 -1.59 11.09 -6.37
CA GLU A 78 -1.09 11.83 -5.20
C GLU A 78 -2.08 11.86 -4.03
N PRO A 79 -3.35 12.24 -4.21
CA PRO A 79 -4.27 12.30 -3.06
C PRO A 79 -4.44 10.94 -2.38
N THR A 80 -4.49 9.86 -3.17
CA THR A 80 -4.63 8.50 -2.63
C THR A 80 -3.38 8.08 -1.86
N LEU A 81 -2.20 8.41 -2.37
CA LEU A 81 -0.94 8.10 -1.70
C LEU A 81 -0.81 8.85 -0.36
N LEU A 82 -1.23 10.11 -0.32
CA LEU A 82 -1.22 10.89 0.92
C LEU A 82 -2.17 10.29 1.96
N GLN A 83 -3.36 9.89 1.54
CA GLN A 83 -4.31 9.22 2.43
C GLN A 83 -3.77 7.87 2.91
N MET A 84 -3.10 7.14 2.03
CA MET A 84 -2.48 5.86 2.38
C MET A 84 -1.42 6.02 3.47
N LEU A 85 -0.60 7.07 3.39
CA LEU A 85 0.39 7.38 4.43
C LEU A 85 -0.27 7.64 5.78
N VAL A 86 -1.38 8.40 5.78
CA VAL A 86 -2.14 8.67 7.01
C VAL A 86 -2.70 7.36 7.56
N ASP A 87 -3.36 6.57 6.73
CA ASP A 87 -3.99 5.32 7.17
C ASP A 87 -2.95 4.32 7.68
N ARG A 88 -1.76 4.29 7.08
CA ARG A 88 -0.70 3.41 7.56
C ARG A 88 -0.32 3.74 9.01
N THR A 89 -0.29 5.03 9.37
CA THR A 89 -0.02 5.42 10.76
C THR A 89 -1.20 5.08 11.68
N LEU A 90 -2.42 5.10 11.16
CA LEU A 90 -3.63 4.83 11.95
C LEU A 90 -3.88 3.33 12.18
N THR A 91 -3.19 2.44 11.47
CA THR A 91 -3.43 1.00 11.64
C THR A 91 -3.10 0.50 13.05
N VAL A 92 -2.32 1.23 13.84
CA VAL A 92 -2.05 0.89 15.24
C VAL A 92 -3.28 1.13 16.14
N HIS A 93 -4.29 1.83 15.64
CA HIS A 93 -5.51 2.16 16.39
C HIS A 93 -6.74 1.39 15.90
N THR A 94 -6.55 0.31 15.15
CA THR A 94 -7.67 -0.45 14.56
C THR A 94 -8.37 -1.37 15.57
N TYR A 95 -8.03 -1.27 16.86
CA TYR A 95 -8.88 -1.78 17.93
C TYR A 95 -10.24 -1.05 17.96
N ASP A 96 -10.34 0.16 17.39
CA ASP A 96 -11.60 0.86 17.17
C ASP A 96 -12.28 0.27 15.94
N PRO A 97 -13.43 -0.41 16.08
CA PRO A 97 -14.08 -1.08 14.95
C PRO A 97 -14.51 -0.14 13.82
N LYS A 98 -14.90 1.09 14.16
CA LYS A 98 -15.31 2.06 13.15
C LYS A 98 -14.13 2.45 12.27
N LEU A 99 -12.98 2.75 12.88
CA LEU A 99 -11.77 3.10 12.15
C LEU A 99 -11.29 1.93 11.31
N ALA A 100 -11.30 0.72 11.87
CA ALA A 100 -10.91 -0.49 11.15
C ALA A 100 -11.75 -0.68 9.90
N HIS A 101 -13.06 -0.49 10.01
CA HIS A 101 -13.97 -0.61 8.87
C HIS A 101 -13.69 0.45 7.80
N GLU A 102 -13.50 1.70 8.21
CA GLU A 102 -13.20 2.80 7.28
C GLU A 102 -11.90 2.53 6.51
N ILE A 103 -10.86 2.09 7.20
CA ILE A 103 -9.57 1.78 6.57
C ILE A 103 -9.73 0.59 5.61
N THR A 104 -10.44 -0.46 6.04
CA THR A 104 -10.70 -1.63 5.19
C THR A 104 -11.39 -1.23 3.88
N GLU A 105 -12.38 -0.35 3.96
CA GLU A 105 -13.09 0.13 2.76
C GLU A 105 -12.15 0.92 1.83
N ARG A 106 -11.26 1.74 2.38
CA ARG A 106 -10.29 2.47 1.58
C ARG A 106 -9.25 1.53 0.96
N ILE A 107 -8.85 0.48 1.67
CA ILE A 107 -7.95 -0.54 1.11
C ILE A 107 -8.60 -1.17 -0.12
N ARG A 108 -9.85 -1.61 0.03
CA ARG A 108 -10.61 -2.28 -1.02
C ARG A 108 -10.82 -1.38 -2.24
N ASN A 109 -11.25 -0.15 -2.01
CA ASN A 109 -11.70 0.74 -3.09
C ASN A 109 -10.59 1.57 -3.70
N ASN A 110 -9.53 1.88 -2.91
CA ASN A 110 -8.52 2.86 -3.33
C ASN A 110 -7.10 2.29 -3.36
N TYR A 111 -6.67 1.57 -2.31
CA TYR A 111 -5.25 1.25 -2.15
C TYR A 111 -4.82 0.02 -2.93
N TYR A 112 -5.66 -1.00 -2.99
CA TYR A 112 -5.28 -2.22 -3.69
C TYR A 112 -4.93 -1.91 -5.15
N ARG A 113 -5.72 -1.09 -5.82
CA ARG A 113 -5.46 -0.76 -7.23
C ARG A 113 -4.14 0.00 -7.43
N ILE A 114 -3.70 0.77 -6.41
CA ILE A 114 -2.39 1.43 -6.45
C ILE A 114 -1.27 0.37 -6.44
N PHE A 115 -1.36 -0.59 -5.52
CA PHE A 115 -0.38 -1.67 -5.46
C PHE A 115 -0.35 -2.49 -6.77
N ASP A 116 -1.51 -2.71 -7.35
CA ASP A 116 -1.67 -3.50 -8.57
C ASP A 116 -1.25 -2.74 -9.83
N SER A 117 -1.11 -1.43 -9.77
CA SER A 117 -0.83 -0.58 -10.93
C SER A 117 0.62 -0.66 -11.41
N VAL A 118 1.53 -1.10 -10.56
CA VAL A 118 2.95 -1.16 -10.91
C VAL A 118 3.31 -2.56 -11.41
N SER A 119 4.29 -2.62 -12.32
CA SER A 119 4.81 -3.87 -12.87
C SER A 119 6.33 -3.81 -12.92
N GLU A 120 6.93 -4.94 -13.14
CA GLU A 120 8.39 -5.04 -13.27
C GLU A 120 8.89 -4.45 -14.62
#